data_50e492c79292fef13f39636d129bb3f1
#
_entry.id   50e492c79292fef13f39636d129bb3f1
#
_cell.length_a   1.000
_cell.length_b   1.000
_cell.length_c   1.000
_cell.angle_alpha   90.00
_cell.angle_beta   90.00
_cell.angle_gamma   90.00
#
_symmetry.space_group_name_H-M   'P 1'
#
loop_
_entity.id
_entity.type
_entity.pdbx_description
1 polymer ?
#
loop_
_entity_poly.entity_id
_entity_poly.type
_entity_poly.pdbx_seq_one_letter_code
_entity_poly.pdbx_strand_id
1 'polypeptide(L)'
;MTKSSRRSWSWLLGILAFFGLVFVLGPRTSTALPPIVPVSVPNHPNTLTQWLVQREDAAGQLRSDTQAHIVWADPLHPARAGCAMVYLHGFTASQGEGAPLHVKLARAFGCNLYLPRFPGHGLQAMDALRGIDAVQLRQAAAEAVAVARVLGERVVVIGTSMGGHWLPRLWLLTQRKSRHWCCGPRWCVSVMNACVYLDGLGVANSCSGLKTAVTQ
;
A
#
# COMPACT_ATOMS: atom_id res chain seq x y z
N MET A 1 -55.05 13.07 17.37
CA MET A 1 -53.58 12.79 17.60
C MET A 1 -53.35 12.88 19.11
N THR A 2 -53.12 11.72 19.72
CA THR A 2 -53.10 11.55 21.17
C THR A 2 -51.86 12.15 21.81
N LYS A 3 -52.01 12.71 23.03
CA LYS A 3 -50.94 13.30 23.88
C LYS A 3 -49.68 12.41 24.01
N SER A 4 -49.81 11.09 23.86
CA SER A 4 -48.75 10.09 23.92
C SER A 4 -47.76 10.21 22.77
N SER A 5 -48.20 10.46 21.53
CA SER A 5 -47.37 10.58 20.35
C SER A 5 -46.40 11.76 20.42
N ARG A 6 -46.85 12.92 20.91
CA ARG A 6 -45.98 14.10 21.03
C ARG A 6 -44.85 13.92 22.05
N ARG A 7 -45.08 13.13 23.11
CA ARG A 7 -44.09 12.86 24.17
C ARG A 7 -42.95 11.95 23.65
N SER A 8 -43.25 10.99 22.77
CA SER A 8 -42.26 10.12 22.17
C SER A 8 -41.33 10.86 21.17
N TRP A 9 -41.90 11.80 20.42
CA TRP A 9 -41.13 12.60 19.47
C TRP A 9 -40.16 13.58 20.15
N SER A 10 -40.52 14.15 21.29
CA SER A 10 -39.63 15.03 22.04
C SER A 10 -38.39 14.28 22.59
N TRP A 11 -38.55 13.02 23.02
CA TRP A 11 -37.42 12.19 23.44
C TRP A 11 -36.50 11.83 22.26
N LEU A 12 -37.06 11.52 21.11
CA LEU A 12 -36.27 11.24 19.88
C LEU A 12 -35.48 12.47 19.44
N LEU A 13 -36.10 13.64 19.45
CA LEU A 13 -35.43 14.93 19.16
C LEU A 13 -34.32 15.23 20.15
N GLY A 14 -34.55 14.98 21.46
CA GLY A 14 -33.54 15.14 22.50
C GLY A 14 -32.34 14.22 22.30
N ILE A 15 -32.57 12.96 21.96
CA ILE A 15 -31.51 12.00 21.66
C ILE A 15 -30.73 12.42 20.42
N LEU A 16 -31.39 12.81 19.33
CA LEU A 16 -30.73 13.30 18.12
C LEU A 16 -29.92 14.58 18.39
N ALA A 17 -30.46 15.50 19.14
CA ALA A 17 -29.76 16.73 19.55
C ALA A 17 -28.53 16.42 20.41
N PHE A 18 -28.63 15.46 21.34
CA PHE A 18 -27.52 15.01 22.17
C PHE A 18 -26.40 14.39 21.31
N PHE A 19 -26.73 13.45 20.42
CA PHE A 19 -25.73 12.85 19.53
C PHE A 19 -25.15 13.86 18.54
N GLY A 20 -25.95 14.79 18.02
CA GLY A 20 -25.49 15.92 17.22
C GLY A 20 -24.48 16.79 17.97
N LEU A 21 -24.76 17.11 19.23
CA LEU A 21 -23.88 17.89 20.10
C LEU A 21 -22.58 17.14 20.39
N VAL A 22 -22.65 15.85 20.73
CA VAL A 22 -21.47 14.98 20.93
C VAL A 22 -20.64 14.91 19.66
N PHE A 23 -21.26 14.81 18.48
CA PHE A 23 -20.56 14.81 17.20
C PHE A 23 -19.85 16.15 16.92
N VAL A 24 -20.48 17.27 17.23
CA VAL A 24 -19.90 18.61 16.99
C VAL A 24 -18.81 18.95 17.99
N LEU A 25 -19.01 18.62 19.29
CA LEU A 25 -18.10 18.95 20.40
C LEU A 25 -17.08 17.81 20.67
N GLY A 26 -17.28 16.64 20.09
CA GLY A 26 -16.41 15.49 20.31
C GLY A 26 -14.96 15.73 19.85
N PRO A 27 -14.00 14.99 20.43
CA PRO A 27 -12.60 15.16 20.10
C PRO A 27 -12.37 14.86 18.61
N ARG A 28 -11.83 15.85 17.91
CA ARG A 28 -11.44 15.69 16.49
C ARG A 28 -9.98 15.34 16.42
N THR A 29 -9.69 14.15 15.93
CA THR A 29 -8.31 13.77 15.62
C THR A 29 -7.83 14.57 14.41
N SER A 30 -6.65 15.17 14.51
CA SER A 30 -6.02 15.82 13.36
C SER A 30 -5.73 14.75 12.29
N THR A 31 -6.25 14.95 11.09
CA THR A 31 -5.96 14.09 9.92
C THR A 31 -4.68 14.53 9.19
N ALA A 32 -4.09 15.65 9.62
CA ALA A 32 -2.84 16.14 9.06
C ALA A 32 -1.68 15.24 9.51
N LEU A 33 -1.18 14.43 8.60
CA LEU A 33 0.02 13.63 8.84
C LEU A 33 1.26 14.51 8.61
N PRO A 34 2.31 14.39 9.43
CA PRO A 34 3.58 15.09 9.23
C PRO A 34 4.16 14.75 7.85
N PRO A 35 5.03 15.58 7.27
CA PRO A 35 5.65 15.29 5.99
C PRO A 35 6.41 13.96 6.04
N ILE A 36 6.48 13.26 4.89
CA ILE A 36 7.27 12.04 4.76
C ILE A 36 8.75 12.43 4.84
N VAL A 37 9.48 11.76 5.72
CA VAL A 37 10.93 11.93 5.81
C VAL A 37 11.55 11.21 4.60
N PRO A 38 12.46 11.88 3.85
CA PRO A 38 13.19 11.22 2.77
C PRO A 38 13.90 9.96 3.27
N VAL A 39 13.65 8.84 2.60
CA VAL A 39 14.25 7.56 2.97
C VAL A 39 15.52 7.37 2.16
N SER A 40 16.63 7.16 2.86
CA SER A 40 17.89 6.75 2.24
C SER A 40 17.88 5.23 2.10
N VAL A 41 17.75 4.74 0.86
CA VAL A 41 17.91 3.32 0.52
C VAL A 41 19.20 3.14 -0.28
N PRO A 42 19.89 1.98 -0.18
CA PRO A 42 21.02 1.69 -1.05
C PRO A 42 20.63 1.81 -2.51
N ASN A 43 21.47 2.47 -3.30
CA ASN A 43 21.19 2.79 -4.70
C ASN A 43 21.63 1.69 -5.69
N HIS A 44 22.14 0.56 -5.18
CA HIS A 44 22.59 -0.57 -5.99
C HIS A 44 21.89 -1.87 -5.59
N PRO A 45 21.44 -2.72 -6.54
CA PRO A 45 20.68 -3.94 -6.25
C PRO A 45 21.33 -4.88 -5.23
N ASN A 46 22.63 -5.12 -5.32
CA ASN A 46 23.33 -6.04 -4.43
C ASN A 46 23.39 -5.52 -2.98
N THR A 47 23.72 -4.24 -2.80
CA THR A 47 23.74 -3.61 -1.47
C THR A 47 22.32 -3.47 -0.90
N LEU A 48 21.32 -3.29 -1.75
CA LEU A 48 19.91 -3.25 -1.35
C LEU A 48 19.46 -4.60 -0.79
N THR A 49 19.84 -5.71 -1.43
CA THR A 49 19.50 -7.05 -0.94
C THR A 49 20.10 -7.32 0.43
N GLN A 50 21.38 -6.99 0.62
CA GLN A 50 22.04 -7.14 1.92
C GLN A 50 21.39 -6.26 3.00
N TRP A 51 21.05 -5.02 2.68
CA TRP A 51 20.39 -4.10 3.57
C TRP A 51 19.00 -4.61 3.99
N LEU A 52 18.22 -5.23 3.07
CA LEU A 52 16.94 -5.85 3.40
C LEU A 52 17.12 -7.03 4.36
N VAL A 53 18.05 -7.92 4.09
CA VAL A 53 18.33 -9.08 4.96
C VAL A 53 18.68 -8.60 6.38
N GLN A 54 19.60 -7.66 6.52
CA GLN A 54 19.98 -7.12 7.82
C GLN A 54 18.79 -6.50 8.59
N ARG A 55 17.89 -5.83 7.88
CA ARG A 55 16.69 -5.25 8.50
C ARG A 55 15.66 -6.28 8.94
N GLU A 56 15.49 -7.34 8.17
CA GLU A 56 14.58 -8.41 8.52
C GLU A 56 15.14 -9.25 9.69
N ASP A 57 16.43 -9.50 9.72
CA ASP A 57 17.12 -10.16 10.84
C ASP A 57 17.01 -9.34 12.14
N ALA A 58 17.09 -8.02 12.05
CA ALA A 58 16.94 -7.12 13.19
C ALA A 58 15.48 -6.93 13.64
N ALA A 59 14.50 -7.36 12.86
CA ALA A 59 13.08 -7.13 13.16
C ALA A 59 12.53 -8.01 14.29
N GLY A 60 13.25 -9.08 14.67
CA GLY A 60 12.82 -10.06 15.67
C GLY A 60 12.31 -11.35 15.03
N GLN A 61 11.56 -12.14 15.81
CA GLN A 61 11.04 -13.41 15.32
C GLN A 61 9.90 -13.22 14.33
N LEU A 62 10.14 -13.59 13.10
CA LEU A 62 9.15 -13.54 12.02
C LEU A 62 8.38 -14.86 11.92
N ARG A 63 7.15 -14.78 11.47
CA ARG A 63 6.38 -15.93 10.99
C ARG A 63 6.94 -16.36 9.63
N SER A 64 6.79 -17.64 9.30
CA SER A 64 7.22 -18.15 8.00
C SER A 64 6.65 -17.32 6.85
N ASP A 65 7.47 -17.07 5.85
CA ASP A 65 7.09 -16.42 4.59
C ASP A 65 6.50 -15.00 4.73
N THR A 66 6.85 -14.27 5.79
CA THR A 66 6.37 -12.89 5.99
C THR A 66 7.45 -11.83 5.83
N GLN A 67 8.73 -12.21 5.71
CA GLN A 67 9.85 -11.30 5.55
C GLN A 67 9.77 -10.48 4.25
N ALA A 68 10.23 -9.24 4.31
CA ALA A 68 10.37 -8.44 3.11
C ALA A 68 11.45 -9.04 2.18
N HIS A 69 11.15 -9.16 0.90
CA HIS A 69 12.11 -9.69 -0.08
C HIS A 69 11.86 -9.18 -1.49
N ILE A 70 12.83 -9.43 -2.36
CA ILE A 70 12.78 -9.10 -3.77
C ILE A 70 12.65 -10.39 -4.57
N VAL A 71 11.67 -10.45 -5.47
CA VAL A 71 11.57 -11.45 -6.52
C VAL A 71 12.16 -10.84 -7.78
N TRP A 72 13.31 -11.33 -8.18
CA TRP A 72 14.02 -10.83 -9.37
C TRP A 72 13.37 -11.33 -10.66
N ALA A 73 13.32 -10.47 -11.67
CA ALA A 73 12.89 -10.86 -13.02
C ALA A 73 13.86 -11.90 -13.64
N ASP A 74 15.15 -11.72 -13.39
CA ASP A 74 16.20 -12.71 -13.65
C ASP A 74 16.90 -13.06 -12.32
N PRO A 75 16.58 -14.21 -11.71
CA PRO A 75 17.19 -14.63 -10.45
C PRO A 75 18.68 -14.96 -10.55
N LEU A 76 19.16 -15.33 -11.77
CA LEU A 76 20.56 -15.67 -11.99
C LEU A 76 21.44 -14.43 -12.11
N HIS A 77 20.87 -13.33 -12.60
CA HIS A 77 21.56 -12.06 -12.78
C HIS A 77 20.76 -10.92 -12.16
N PRO A 78 20.73 -10.79 -10.81
CA PRO A 78 19.99 -9.75 -10.12
C PRO A 78 20.46 -8.35 -10.54
N ALA A 79 19.62 -7.63 -11.25
CA ALA A 79 19.95 -6.32 -11.80
C ALA A 79 18.70 -5.42 -11.84
N ARG A 80 18.93 -4.13 -12.04
CA ARG A 80 17.85 -3.18 -12.32
C ARG A 80 17.18 -3.52 -13.64
N ALA A 81 15.85 -3.62 -13.63
CA ALA A 81 15.04 -3.95 -14.81
C ALA A 81 14.37 -2.71 -15.44
N GLY A 82 13.77 -2.85 -16.59
CA GLY A 82 12.95 -1.80 -17.21
C GLY A 82 11.71 -1.41 -16.40
N CYS A 83 11.29 -2.28 -15.45
CA CYS A 83 10.23 -1.98 -14.49
C CYS A 83 10.45 -2.70 -13.16
N ALA A 84 9.87 -2.13 -12.11
CA ALA A 84 9.72 -2.77 -10.80
C ALA A 84 8.28 -2.68 -10.34
N MET A 85 7.77 -3.73 -9.74
CA MET A 85 6.50 -3.77 -9.04
C MET A 85 6.73 -3.74 -7.54
N VAL A 86 5.84 -3.11 -6.79
CA VAL A 86 5.80 -3.21 -5.34
C VAL A 86 4.38 -3.56 -4.92
N TYR A 87 4.25 -4.55 -4.03
CA TYR A 87 2.96 -4.95 -3.49
C TYR A 87 2.83 -4.54 -2.03
N LEU A 88 1.89 -3.65 -1.75
CA LEU A 88 1.56 -3.16 -0.41
C LEU A 88 0.37 -3.94 0.15
N HIS A 89 0.60 -4.80 1.12
CA HIS A 89 -0.44 -5.64 1.72
C HIS A 89 -1.39 -4.85 2.64
N GLY A 90 -2.52 -5.46 2.98
CA GLY A 90 -3.51 -4.92 3.90
C GLY A 90 -3.08 -4.95 5.37
N PHE A 91 -3.87 -4.28 6.23
CA PHE A 91 -3.66 -4.33 7.68
C PHE A 91 -3.91 -5.76 8.19
N THR A 92 -3.10 -6.23 9.12
CA THR A 92 -3.05 -7.60 9.67
C THR A 92 -2.66 -8.70 8.66
N ALA A 93 -2.38 -8.35 7.42
CA ALA A 93 -1.97 -9.27 6.38
C ALA A 93 -0.43 -9.34 6.23
N SER A 94 0.03 -10.06 5.23
CA SER A 94 1.40 -10.11 4.74
C SER A 94 1.40 -10.09 3.22
N GLN A 95 2.58 -10.15 2.62
CA GLN A 95 2.72 -10.28 1.18
C GLN A 95 1.96 -11.47 0.56
N GLY A 96 1.72 -12.53 1.35
CA GLY A 96 0.96 -13.71 0.92
C GLY A 96 -0.48 -13.40 0.51
N GLU A 97 -1.05 -12.29 0.99
CA GLU A 97 -2.41 -11.85 0.61
C GLU A 97 -2.56 -11.63 -0.90
N GLY A 98 -1.51 -11.16 -1.58
CA GLY A 98 -1.54 -10.92 -3.03
C GLY A 98 -1.12 -12.13 -3.87
N ALA A 99 -0.71 -13.23 -3.24
CA ALA A 99 -0.25 -14.41 -3.97
C ALA A 99 -1.42 -15.17 -4.62
N PRO A 100 -1.22 -15.73 -5.81
CA PRO A 100 -0.02 -15.67 -6.65
C PRO A 100 -0.02 -14.49 -7.63
N LEU A 101 -1.01 -13.59 -7.57
CA LEU A 101 -1.28 -12.57 -8.59
C LEU A 101 -0.10 -11.63 -8.83
N HIS A 102 0.45 -11.04 -7.77
CA HIS A 102 1.57 -10.09 -7.89
C HIS A 102 2.81 -10.72 -8.53
N VAL A 103 3.12 -11.98 -8.20
CA VAL A 103 4.26 -12.71 -8.81
C VAL A 103 4.00 -13.02 -10.27
N LYS A 104 2.77 -13.47 -10.61
CA LYS A 104 2.39 -13.72 -12.01
C LYS A 104 2.48 -12.46 -12.85
N LEU A 105 1.98 -11.32 -12.34
CA LEU A 105 2.07 -10.03 -13.02
C LEU A 105 3.53 -9.60 -13.22
N ALA A 106 4.36 -9.67 -12.18
CA ALA A 106 5.76 -9.29 -12.29
C ALA A 106 6.48 -10.12 -13.36
N ARG A 107 6.27 -11.43 -13.38
CA ARG A 107 6.83 -12.33 -14.40
C ARG A 107 6.32 -12.01 -15.80
N ALA A 108 5.01 -11.81 -15.97
CA ALA A 108 4.40 -11.51 -17.27
C ALA A 108 4.94 -10.22 -17.89
N PHE A 109 5.30 -9.24 -17.07
CA PHE A 109 5.84 -7.96 -17.53
C PHE A 109 7.36 -7.85 -17.44
N GLY A 110 8.06 -8.89 -17.02
CA GLY A 110 9.52 -8.87 -16.84
C GLY A 110 10.00 -7.85 -15.82
N CYS A 111 9.21 -7.61 -14.77
CA CYS A 111 9.53 -6.66 -13.73
C CYS A 111 10.16 -7.33 -12.51
N ASN A 112 11.11 -6.66 -11.86
CA ASN A 112 11.46 -7.00 -10.48
C ASN A 112 10.27 -6.75 -9.58
N LEU A 113 10.05 -7.57 -8.55
CA LEU A 113 8.96 -7.40 -7.59
C LEU A 113 9.50 -7.24 -6.18
N TYR A 114 9.16 -6.15 -5.53
CA TYR A 114 9.44 -5.95 -4.12
C TYR A 114 8.19 -6.22 -3.28
N LEU A 115 8.37 -7.04 -2.27
CA LEU A 115 7.36 -7.46 -1.30
C LEU A 115 7.77 -6.93 0.07
N PRO A 116 7.40 -5.68 0.42
CA PRO A 116 7.71 -5.10 1.71
C PRO A 116 6.91 -5.77 2.84
N ARG A 117 7.46 -5.72 4.03
CA ARG A 117 6.76 -5.99 5.29
C ARG A 117 6.53 -4.66 6.01
N PHE A 118 5.28 -4.35 6.33
CA PHE A 118 4.97 -3.17 7.13
C PHE A 118 5.42 -3.34 8.59
N PRO A 119 5.72 -2.25 9.30
CA PRO A 119 6.07 -2.29 10.72
C PRO A 119 5.08 -3.11 11.54
N GLY A 120 5.58 -3.93 12.45
CA GLY A 120 4.77 -4.81 13.30
C GLY A 120 4.12 -6.01 12.62
N HIS A 121 4.03 -6.02 11.28
CA HIS A 121 3.40 -7.13 10.56
C HIS A 121 4.37 -8.32 10.44
N GLY A 122 3.82 -9.53 10.36
CA GLY A 122 4.59 -10.74 10.19
C GLY A 122 5.39 -11.20 11.41
N LEU A 123 5.37 -10.49 12.53
CA LEU A 123 6.03 -10.87 13.76
C LEU A 123 5.23 -11.95 14.51
N GLN A 124 5.93 -12.78 15.28
CA GLN A 124 5.30 -13.82 16.12
C GLN A 124 4.65 -13.24 17.37
N ALA A 125 5.15 -12.10 17.87
CA ALA A 125 4.62 -11.45 19.07
C ALA A 125 3.13 -11.12 18.92
N MET A 126 2.33 -11.47 19.93
CA MET A 126 0.87 -11.29 19.93
C MET A 126 0.44 -9.81 19.87
N ASP A 127 1.26 -8.92 20.41
CA ASP A 127 1.01 -7.49 20.47
C ASP A 127 1.85 -6.67 19.48
N ALA A 128 2.42 -7.33 18.47
CA ALA A 128 3.32 -6.72 17.48
C ALA A 128 2.72 -5.52 16.73
N LEU A 129 1.41 -5.49 16.58
CA LEU A 129 0.69 -4.37 15.95
C LEU A 129 0.32 -3.25 16.94
N ARG A 130 0.56 -3.44 18.25
CA ARG A 130 0.28 -2.40 19.24
C ARG A 130 1.24 -1.22 19.05
N GLY A 131 0.69 -0.02 19.01
CA GLY A 131 1.47 1.21 18.84
C GLY A 131 1.89 1.53 17.42
N ILE A 132 1.48 0.73 16.43
CA ILE A 132 1.65 1.08 15.02
C ILE A 132 0.69 2.18 14.65
N ASP A 133 1.22 3.27 14.11
CA ASP A 133 0.44 4.42 13.69
C ASP A 133 0.45 4.66 12.18
N ALA A 134 -0.40 5.58 11.74
CA ALA A 134 -0.53 5.92 10.31
C ALA A 134 0.74 6.60 9.75
N VAL A 135 1.56 7.24 10.58
CA VAL A 135 2.81 7.88 10.16
C VAL A 135 3.83 6.83 9.79
N GLN A 136 4.01 5.82 10.65
CA GLN A 136 4.92 4.70 10.42
C GLN A 136 4.53 3.89 9.18
N LEU A 137 3.25 3.59 9.01
CA LEU A 137 2.74 2.85 7.84
C LEU A 137 2.95 3.62 6.55
N ARG A 138 2.68 4.93 6.56
CA ARG A 138 2.92 5.79 5.41
C ARG A 138 4.40 5.92 5.07
N GLN A 139 5.25 6.04 6.08
CA GLN A 139 6.70 6.11 5.91
C GLN A 139 7.23 4.81 5.28
N ALA A 140 6.77 3.65 5.76
CA ALA A 140 7.12 2.36 5.20
C ALA A 140 6.64 2.20 3.74
N ALA A 141 5.45 2.69 3.41
CA ALA A 141 4.97 2.69 2.04
C ALA A 141 5.82 3.58 1.11
N ALA A 142 6.29 4.75 1.60
CA ALA A 142 7.19 5.62 0.86
C ALA A 142 8.57 4.97 0.66
N GLU A 143 9.09 4.29 1.67
CA GLU A 143 10.31 3.50 1.60
C GLU A 143 10.18 2.39 0.55
N ALA A 144 9.05 1.68 0.53
CA ALA A 144 8.82 0.63 -0.44
C ALA A 144 8.87 1.14 -1.88
N VAL A 145 8.35 2.33 -2.14
CA VAL A 145 8.47 3.00 -3.45
C VAL A 145 9.92 3.41 -3.73
N ALA A 146 10.67 3.88 -2.73
CA ALA A 146 12.08 4.22 -2.91
C ALA A 146 12.90 2.98 -3.28
N VAL A 147 12.67 1.83 -2.64
CA VAL A 147 13.26 0.54 -2.99
C VAL A 147 12.91 0.16 -4.44
N ALA A 148 11.63 0.23 -4.83
CA ALA A 148 11.22 -0.10 -6.18
C ALA A 148 11.92 0.75 -7.26
N ARG A 149 12.22 2.01 -6.98
CA ARG A 149 12.98 2.89 -7.90
C ARG A 149 14.42 2.47 -8.12
N VAL A 150 15.02 1.80 -7.14
CA VAL A 150 16.35 1.19 -7.33
C VAL A 150 16.24 -0.04 -8.22
N LEU A 151 15.15 -0.79 -8.09
CA LEU A 151 14.93 -2.06 -8.78
C LEU A 151 14.49 -1.91 -10.25
N GLY A 152 13.86 -0.78 -10.62
CA GLY A 152 13.36 -0.59 -11.97
C GLY A 152 13.36 0.86 -12.43
N GLU A 153 13.29 1.06 -13.74
CA GLU A 153 13.17 2.39 -14.34
C GLU A 153 11.76 2.97 -14.14
N ARG A 154 10.76 2.13 -14.28
CA ARG A 154 9.34 2.42 -14.09
C ARG A 154 8.86 1.67 -12.87
N VAL A 155 8.03 2.30 -12.06
CA VAL A 155 7.49 1.71 -10.84
C VAL A 155 5.98 1.49 -10.95
N VAL A 156 5.56 0.27 -10.68
CA VAL A 156 4.15 -0.12 -10.56
C VAL A 156 3.87 -0.41 -9.10
N VAL A 157 2.88 0.26 -8.52
CA VAL A 157 2.46 0.01 -7.14
C VAL A 157 1.12 -0.70 -7.14
N ILE A 158 1.06 -1.83 -6.47
CA ILE A 158 -0.14 -2.63 -6.24
C ILE A 158 -0.43 -2.58 -4.75
N GLY A 159 -1.67 -2.33 -4.36
CA GLY A 159 -2.01 -2.29 -2.94
C GLY A 159 -3.39 -2.85 -2.66
N THR A 160 -3.50 -3.59 -1.56
CA THR A 160 -4.77 -4.14 -1.07
C THR A 160 -5.20 -3.40 0.18
N SER A 161 -6.47 -3.00 0.28
CA SER A 161 -7.06 -2.37 1.47
C SER A 161 -6.20 -1.20 2.00
N MET A 162 -5.59 -1.33 3.17
CA MET A 162 -4.67 -0.35 3.75
C MET A 162 -3.53 -0.01 2.78
N GLY A 163 -2.91 -1.00 2.14
CA GLY A 163 -1.86 -0.79 1.14
C GLY A 163 -2.33 0.07 -0.03
N GLY A 164 -3.57 -0.17 -0.51
CA GLY A 164 -4.19 0.64 -1.55
C GLY A 164 -4.51 2.07 -1.14
N HIS A 165 -4.81 2.30 0.15
CA HIS A 165 -5.10 3.64 0.69
C HIS A 165 -3.94 4.62 0.54
N TRP A 166 -2.70 4.14 0.56
CA TRP A 166 -1.52 5.00 0.43
C TRP A 166 -1.23 5.44 -1.02
N LEU A 167 -1.77 4.75 -2.03
CA LEU A 167 -1.44 4.99 -3.43
C LEU A 167 -1.65 6.44 -3.89
N PRO A 168 -2.79 7.11 -3.63
CA PRO A 168 -2.99 8.49 -4.06
C PRO A 168 -1.99 9.47 -3.43
N ARG A 169 -1.56 9.19 -2.20
CA ARG A 169 -0.61 10.04 -1.46
C ARG A 169 0.83 9.80 -1.88
N LEU A 170 1.19 8.56 -2.18
CA LEU A 170 2.50 8.19 -2.71
C LEU A 170 2.71 8.78 -4.11
N TRP A 171 1.66 8.84 -4.92
CA TRP A 171 1.70 9.48 -6.23
C TRP A 171 2.14 10.96 -6.16
N LEU A 172 1.66 11.73 -5.20
CA LEU A 172 2.10 13.12 -5.01
C LEU A 172 3.60 13.26 -4.77
N LEU A 173 4.25 12.23 -4.22
CA LEU A 173 5.70 12.18 -4.02
C LEU A 173 6.46 11.80 -5.28
N THR A 174 5.81 11.11 -6.23
CA THR A 174 6.43 10.64 -7.47
C THR A 174 6.36 11.67 -8.58
N GLN A 175 5.56 12.73 -8.44
CA GLN A 175 5.19 13.74 -9.45
C GLN A 175 6.35 14.52 -10.08
N ARG A 176 7.59 14.24 -9.80
CA ARG A 176 8.66 15.07 -10.38
C ARG A 176 8.81 14.98 -11.91
N LYS A 177 8.20 13.99 -12.63
CA LYS A 177 8.34 13.91 -14.10
C LYS A 177 7.28 13.16 -14.93
N SER A 178 6.19 12.64 -14.40
CA SER A 178 5.24 11.93 -15.28
C SER A 178 3.77 12.36 -15.11
N ARG A 179 3.12 12.65 -16.23
CA ARG A 179 1.76 13.23 -16.31
C ARG A 179 0.67 12.22 -16.63
N HIS A 180 0.83 10.93 -16.41
CA HIS A 180 -0.17 9.97 -16.85
C HIS A 180 -0.74 9.14 -15.71
N TRP A 181 -2.00 9.41 -15.41
CA TRP A 181 -2.87 8.57 -14.57
C TRP A 181 -3.62 7.58 -15.44
N CYS A 182 -3.59 6.30 -15.10
CA CYS A 182 -4.61 5.35 -15.56
C CYS A 182 -5.84 5.30 -14.65
N CYS A 183 -5.90 6.10 -13.60
CA CYS A 183 -7.10 6.30 -12.79
C CYS A 183 -7.72 7.65 -13.11
N GLY A 184 -8.59 7.71 -14.11
CA GLY A 184 -9.61 8.74 -14.19
C GLY A 184 -10.61 8.54 -13.04
N PRO A 185 -11.47 9.54 -12.72
CA PRO A 185 -12.40 9.48 -11.58
C PRO A 185 -13.43 8.33 -11.63
N ARG A 186 -13.33 7.41 -12.56
CA ARG A 186 -14.24 6.25 -12.76
C ARG A 186 -13.55 4.88 -12.91
N TRP A 187 -12.22 4.77 -12.91
CA TRP A 187 -11.54 3.50 -13.20
C TRP A 187 -10.35 3.26 -12.27
N CYS A 188 -10.61 3.15 -10.97
CA CYS A 188 -9.82 2.23 -10.15
C CYS A 188 -10.32 0.83 -10.54
N VAL A 189 -9.52 0.04 -11.23
CA VAL A 189 -9.85 -1.37 -11.40
C VAL A 189 -9.66 -2.00 -10.02
N SER A 190 -10.75 -2.02 -9.25
CA SER A 190 -10.83 -2.77 -8.01
C SER A 190 -11.06 -4.22 -8.38
N VAL A 191 -10.01 -4.95 -8.64
CA VAL A 191 -10.06 -6.39 -8.64
C VAL A 191 -9.80 -6.79 -7.19
N MET A 192 -10.86 -7.20 -6.48
CA MET A 192 -10.80 -7.68 -5.09
C MET A 192 -10.19 -6.68 -4.10
N ASN A 193 -10.64 -5.41 -4.09
CA ASN A 193 -10.10 -4.35 -3.24
C ASN A 193 -8.62 -3.98 -3.47
N ALA A 194 -8.04 -4.30 -4.61
CA ALA A 194 -6.69 -3.91 -4.99
C ALA A 194 -6.71 -2.73 -5.98
N CYS A 195 -5.85 -1.74 -5.75
CA CYS A 195 -5.60 -0.63 -6.68
C CYS A 195 -4.22 -0.83 -7.32
N VAL A 196 -4.13 -0.66 -8.65
CA VAL A 196 -2.87 -0.69 -9.39
C VAL A 196 -2.54 0.73 -9.83
N TYR A 197 -1.33 1.17 -9.50
CA TYR A 197 -0.79 2.46 -9.93
C TYR A 197 0.40 2.24 -10.87
N LEU A 198 0.40 2.92 -12.03
CA LEU A 198 1.45 2.81 -13.06
C LEU A 198 2.15 4.16 -13.22
N ASP A 199 3.47 4.21 -12.96
CA ASP A 199 4.31 5.38 -13.20
C ASP A 199 5.13 5.17 -14.50
N GLY A 200 4.96 6.08 -15.46
CA GLY A 200 5.79 6.13 -16.68
C GLY A 200 5.49 5.13 -17.80
N LEU A 201 4.45 4.32 -17.68
CA LEU A 201 3.93 3.56 -18.83
C LEU A 201 3.09 4.50 -19.71
N GLY A 202 3.59 4.85 -20.89
CA GLY A 202 2.82 5.52 -21.92
C GLY A 202 1.71 4.59 -22.45
N VAL A 203 0.64 4.42 -21.66
CA VAL A 203 -0.37 3.41 -21.92
C VAL A 203 -1.71 4.06 -22.14
N ALA A 204 -1.91 4.56 -23.33
CA ALA A 204 -3.26 4.75 -23.88
C ALA A 204 -3.95 3.40 -24.18
N ASN A 205 -3.23 2.28 -24.30
CA ASN A 205 -3.75 1.00 -24.82
C ASN A 205 -3.50 -0.25 -23.95
N SER A 206 -2.94 -0.19 -22.74
CA SER A 206 -2.51 -1.39 -22.03
C SER A 206 -3.38 -1.84 -20.84
N CYS A 207 -4.52 -1.22 -20.59
CA CYS A 207 -5.56 -1.84 -19.76
C CYS A 207 -6.10 -3.16 -20.35
N SER A 208 -5.97 -3.38 -21.68
CA SER A 208 -6.28 -4.65 -22.33
C SER A 208 -5.28 -5.76 -21.97
N GLY A 209 -3.99 -5.44 -21.85
CA GLY A 209 -2.95 -6.42 -21.50
C GLY A 209 -3.07 -6.95 -20.07
N LEU A 210 -3.55 -6.15 -19.13
CA LEU A 210 -3.77 -6.61 -17.74
C LEU A 210 -4.91 -7.63 -17.66
N LYS A 211 -5.98 -7.45 -18.46
CA LYS A 211 -7.09 -8.41 -18.51
C LYS A 211 -6.64 -9.78 -19.02
N THR A 212 -5.75 -9.81 -20.02
CA THR A 212 -5.28 -11.07 -20.62
C THR A 212 -4.31 -11.82 -19.71
N ALA A 213 -3.49 -11.12 -18.92
CA ALA A 213 -2.56 -11.74 -17.98
C ALA A 213 -3.23 -12.33 -16.71
N VAL A 214 -4.46 -11.94 -16.41
CA VAL A 214 -5.22 -12.43 -15.25
C VAL A 214 -6.05 -13.68 -15.59
N THR A 215 -6.32 -13.92 -16.88
CA THR A 215 -7.16 -15.04 -17.34
C THR A 215 -6.37 -16.25 -17.83
N GLN A 216 -5.05 -16.23 -17.84
CA GLN A 216 -4.13 -17.34 -18.05
C GLN A 216 -3.47 -17.76 -16.72
#